data_585d8d5948406253e9394f9397f7afd4
#
_entry.id   585d8d5948406253e9394f9397f7afd4
#
_cell.length_a   1.000
_cell.length_b   1.000
_cell.length_c   1.000
_cell.angle_alpha   90.00
_cell.angle_beta   90.00
_cell.angle_gamma   90.00
#
_symmetry.space_group_name_H-M   'P 1'
#
loop_
_entity.id
_entity.type
_entity.pdbx_description
1 polymer ?
#
loop_
_entity_poly.entity_id
_entity_poly.type
_entity_poly.pdbx_seq_one_letter_code
_entity_poly.pdbx_strand_id
1 'polypeptide(L)'
;LIMKLKVYIYKNCDTCRKAGKYLDNNGIKFESIPIREEPPSVKELNMMLNIYKGDVRKLFNTSGVDYRSLNLKEKLPKMSIDKAIDLLSSNGNLVKRPFVIKGTKGVVGFNESVWKNLFL
;
A
#
# COMPACT_ATOMS: atom_id res chain seq x y z
N LEU A 1 -12.29 -17.17 -13.26
CA LEU A 1 -12.51 -15.83 -12.69
C LEU A 1 -11.23 -15.00 -12.82
N ILE A 2 -11.37 -13.83 -13.43
CA ILE A 2 -10.27 -12.89 -13.53
C ILE A 2 -10.26 -12.02 -12.28
N MET A 3 -9.19 -12.16 -11.48
CA MET A 3 -9.01 -11.32 -10.30
C MET A 3 -8.58 -9.91 -10.72
N LYS A 4 -9.31 -8.91 -10.22
CA LYS A 4 -9.04 -7.51 -10.53
C LYS A 4 -7.78 -7.04 -9.78
N LEU A 5 -6.86 -6.39 -10.50
CA LEU A 5 -5.70 -5.77 -9.89
C LEU A 5 -6.08 -4.36 -9.44
N LYS A 6 -6.02 -4.12 -8.13
CA LYS A 6 -6.30 -2.81 -7.52
C LYS A 6 -5.00 -2.16 -7.09
N VAL A 7 -4.78 -0.94 -7.53
CA VAL A 7 -3.55 -0.18 -7.24
C VAL A 7 -3.94 1.13 -6.57
N TYR A 8 -3.69 1.23 -5.28
CA TYR A 8 -3.88 2.46 -4.51
C TYR A 8 -2.67 3.36 -4.71
N ILE A 9 -2.89 4.54 -5.26
CA ILE A 9 -1.83 5.46 -5.64
C ILE A 9 -2.12 6.89 -5.21
N TYR A 10 -1.07 7.71 -5.24
CA TYR A 10 -1.17 9.17 -5.15
C TYR A 10 -0.57 9.77 -6.43
N LYS A 11 -1.31 10.67 -7.08
CA LYS A 11 -0.93 11.23 -8.39
C LYS A 11 0.42 11.95 -8.39
N ASN A 12 0.84 12.53 -7.27
CA ASN A 12 2.12 13.26 -7.15
C ASN A 12 3.23 12.39 -6.56
N CYS A 13 3.14 11.09 -6.70
CA CYS A 13 4.11 10.12 -6.20
C CYS A 13 4.90 9.53 -7.36
N ASP A 14 6.22 9.77 -7.41
CA ASP A 14 7.08 9.25 -8.48
C ASP A 14 7.10 7.73 -8.53
N THR A 15 7.15 7.09 -7.37
CA THR A 15 7.10 5.62 -7.28
C THR A 15 5.81 5.08 -7.87
N CYS A 16 4.68 5.74 -7.60
CA CYS A 16 3.38 5.36 -8.16
C CYS A 16 3.36 5.51 -9.69
N ARG A 17 3.95 6.59 -10.20
CA ARG A 17 4.05 6.80 -11.66
C ARG A 17 4.88 5.73 -12.33
N LYS A 18 6.01 5.35 -11.74
CA LYS A 18 6.86 4.28 -12.25
C LYS A 18 6.12 2.93 -12.24
N ALA A 19 5.38 2.66 -11.18
CA ALA A 19 4.58 1.44 -11.07
C ALA A 19 3.50 1.37 -12.16
N GLY A 20 2.77 2.47 -12.37
CA GLY A 20 1.76 2.56 -13.43
C GLY A 20 2.33 2.33 -14.82
N LYS A 21 3.47 2.94 -15.10
CA LYS A 21 4.19 2.73 -16.37
C LYS A 21 4.59 1.28 -16.58
N TYR A 22 5.10 0.64 -15.53
CA TYR A 22 5.48 -0.77 -15.57
C TYR A 22 4.28 -1.65 -15.93
N LEU A 23 3.14 -1.42 -15.30
CA LEU A 23 1.93 -2.18 -15.59
C LEU A 23 1.45 -1.96 -17.02
N ASP A 24 1.42 -0.71 -17.48
CA ASP A 24 1.01 -0.37 -18.85
C ASP A 24 1.94 -0.98 -19.88
N ASN A 25 3.25 -0.90 -19.66
CA ASN A 25 4.26 -1.44 -20.57
C ASN A 25 4.20 -2.97 -20.69
N ASN A 26 3.69 -3.64 -19.65
CA ASN A 26 3.53 -5.10 -19.65
C ASN A 26 2.12 -5.55 -19.99
N GLY A 27 1.25 -4.62 -20.43
CA GLY A 27 -0.11 -4.94 -20.84
C GLY A 27 -1.01 -5.43 -19.70
N ILE A 28 -0.70 -5.07 -18.46
CA ILE A 28 -1.46 -5.49 -17.28
C ILE A 28 -2.53 -4.45 -16.99
N LYS A 29 -3.79 -4.86 -17.04
CA LYS A 29 -4.91 -3.99 -16.70
C LYS A 29 -5.06 -3.88 -15.19
N PHE A 30 -5.34 -2.67 -14.71
CA PHE A 30 -5.51 -2.43 -13.29
C PHE A 30 -6.51 -1.31 -13.04
N GLU A 31 -7.10 -1.33 -11.85
CA GLU A 31 -7.93 -0.26 -11.34
C GLU A 31 -7.07 0.65 -10.46
N SER A 32 -6.98 1.92 -10.82
CA SER A 32 -6.27 2.94 -10.04
C SER A 32 -7.23 3.54 -9.02
N ILE A 33 -6.84 3.55 -7.74
CA ILE A 33 -7.66 4.09 -6.65
C ILE A 33 -6.89 5.21 -5.95
N PRO A 34 -7.49 6.41 -5.79
CA PRO A 34 -6.80 7.52 -5.13
C PRO A 34 -6.70 7.26 -3.62
N ILE A 35 -5.51 6.96 -3.15
CA ILE A 35 -5.28 6.46 -1.79
C ILE A 35 -5.66 7.47 -0.69
N ARG A 36 -5.58 8.76 -0.98
CA ARG A 36 -5.93 9.81 -0.01
C ARG A 36 -7.44 9.88 0.22
N GLU A 37 -8.21 9.82 -0.85
CA GLU A 37 -9.66 9.93 -0.83
C GLU A 37 -10.32 8.59 -0.47
N GLU A 38 -9.72 7.49 -0.90
CA GLU A 38 -10.24 6.14 -0.70
C GLU A 38 -9.11 5.23 -0.18
N PRO A 39 -8.74 5.34 1.10
CA PRO A 39 -7.70 4.47 1.63
C PRO A 39 -8.13 2.99 1.64
N PRO A 40 -7.16 2.07 1.69
CA PRO A 40 -7.50 0.66 1.79
C PRO A 40 -8.37 0.37 3.01
N SER A 41 -9.26 -0.60 2.85
CA SER A 41 -10.14 -1.03 3.94
C SER A 41 -9.36 -1.76 5.04
N VAL A 42 -9.97 -1.87 6.22
CA VAL A 42 -9.40 -2.65 7.34
C VAL A 42 -9.14 -4.09 6.88
N LYS A 43 -10.06 -4.67 6.12
CA LYS A 43 -9.91 -6.04 5.59
C LYS A 43 -8.68 -6.15 4.68
N GLU A 44 -8.52 -5.21 3.77
CA GLU A 44 -7.37 -5.18 2.84
C GLU A 44 -6.06 -4.96 3.58
N LEU A 45 -6.07 -4.08 4.57
CA LEU A 45 -4.89 -3.81 5.40
C LEU A 45 -4.48 -5.03 6.22
N ASN A 46 -5.45 -5.73 6.81
CA ASN A 46 -5.17 -6.96 7.55
C ASN A 46 -4.62 -8.06 6.65
N MET A 47 -5.15 -8.16 5.44
CA MET A 47 -4.63 -9.11 4.46
C MET A 47 -3.17 -8.80 4.11
N MET A 48 -2.87 -7.52 3.87
CA MET A 48 -1.50 -7.09 3.57
C MET A 48 -0.58 -7.31 4.77
N LEU A 49 -1.07 -7.06 5.98
CA LEU A 49 -0.30 -7.30 7.20
C LEU A 49 0.14 -8.77 7.31
N ASN A 50 -0.76 -9.70 6.98
CA ASN A 50 -0.43 -11.13 6.96
C ASN A 50 0.63 -11.45 5.92
N ILE A 51 0.55 -10.83 4.74
CA ILE A 51 1.55 -11.00 3.67
C ILE A 51 2.94 -10.58 4.17
N TYR A 52 3.02 -9.52 4.96
CA TYR A 52 4.26 -9.01 5.54
C TYR A 52 4.53 -9.58 6.94
N LYS A 53 3.90 -10.70 7.28
CA LYS A 53 4.15 -11.48 8.52
C LYS A 53 3.99 -10.68 9.80
N GLY A 54 3.02 -9.77 9.80
CA GLY A 54 2.68 -8.97 10.99
C GLY A 54 3.53 -7.72 11.19
N ASP A 55 4.45 -7.42 10.29
CA ASP A 55 5.28 -6.22 10.39
C ASP A 55 4.50 -5.00 9.89
N VAL A 56 3.71 -4.39 10.77
CA VAL A 56 2.80 -3.30 10.43
C VAL A 56 3.54 -2.04 9.96
N ARG A 57 4.78 -1.83 10.39
CA ARG A 57 5.57 -0.68 9.97
C ARG A 57 5.78 -0.67 8.45
N LYS A 58 5.86 -1.83 7.83
CA LYS A 58 6.03 -1.94 6.37
C LYS A 58 4.83 -1.42 5.58
N LEU A 59 3.67 -1.30 6.22
CA LEU A 59 2.47 -0.76 5.59
C LEU A 59 2.42 0.78 5.67
N PHE A 60 3.29 1.40 6.45
CA PHE A 60 3.32 2.84 6.65
C PHE A 60 4.24 3.54 5.66
N ASN A 61 3.84 4.74 5.24
CA ASN A 61 4.68 5.66 4.49
C ASN A 61 5.58 6.42 5.47
N THR A 62 6.69 5.79 5.85
CA THR A 62 7.59 6.30 6.90
C THR A 62 8.34 7.56 6.52
N SER A 63 8.38 7.91 5.24
CA SER A 63 9.00 9.14 4.74
C SER A 63 8.00 10.28 4.60
N GLY A 64 6.73 10.04 4.93
CA GLY A 64 5.66 11.01 4.72
C GLY A 64 5.59 12.08 5.78
N VAL A 65 4.96 13.20 5.41
CA VAL A 65 4.74 14.34 6.32
C VAL A 65 3.88 13.93 7.51
N ASP A 66 2.80 13.21 7.26
CA ASP A 66 1.86 12.80 8.33
C ASP A 66 2.52 11.84 9.31
N TYR A 67 3.35 10.93 8.82
CA TYR A 67 4.09 10.01 9.69
C TYR A 67 4.99 10.78 10.66
N ARG A 68 5.68 11.80 10.17
CA ARG A 68 6.56 12.64 11.00
C ARG A 68 5.76 13.53 11.95
N SER A 69 4.73 14.20 11.46
CA SER A 69 3.95 15.14 12.26
C SER A 69 3.21 14.46 13.41
N LEU A 70 2.81 13.19 13.22
CA LEU A 70 2.16 12.40 14.25
C LEU A 70 3.15 11.68 15.16
N ASN A 71 4.45 11.84 14.93
CA ASN A 71 5.53 11.20 15.71
C ASN A 71 5.37 9.67 15.76
N LEU A 72 5.04 9.07 14.63
CA LEU A 72 4.77 7.64 14.58
C LEU A 72 6.04 6.79 14.70
N LYS A 73 7.20 7.35 14.39
CA LYS A 73 8.47 6.65 14.64
C LYS A 73 8.58 6.16 16.08
N GLU A 74 8.15 7.00 17.02
CA GLU A 74 8.20 6.67 18.45
C GLU A 74 6.93 5.97 18.94
N LYS A 75 5.77 6.37 18.41
CA LYS A 75 4.48 5.87 18.90
C LYS A 75 4.13 4.48 18.35
N LEU A 76 4.49 4.20 17.09
CA LEU A 76 4.08 2.96 16.43
C LEU A 76 4.56 1.70 17.17
N PRO A 77 5.82 1.62 17.66
CA PRO A 77 6.26 0.42 18.40
C PRO A 77 5.47 0.15 19.69
N LYS A 78 4.81 1.17 20.22
CA LYS A 78 4.02 1.06 21.47
C LYS A 78 2.53 0.93 21.22
N MET A 79 2.12 0.94 19.95
CA MET A 79 0.72 0.94 19.55
C MET A 79 0.24 -0.47 19.28
N SER A 80 -1.04 -0.75 19.59
CA SER A 80 -1.64 -2.02 19.22
C SER A 80 -1.76 -2.12 17.69
N ILE A 81 -1.74 -3.34 17.19
CA ILE A 81 -1.94 -3.60 15.76
C ILE A 81 -3.28 -3.05 15.29
N ASP A 82 -4.36 -3.28 16.06
CA ASP A 82 -5.69 -2.79 15.70
C ASP A 82 -5.73 -1.27 15.57
N LYS A 83 -5.07 -0.56 16.47
CA LYS A 83 -5.00 0.90 16.40
C LYS A 83 -4.18 1.37 15.19
N ALA A 84 -3.08 0.71 14.89
CA ALA A 84 -2.27 1.02 13.72
C ALA A 84 -3.05 0.81 12.43
N ILE A 85 -3.81 -0.28 12.32
CA ILE A 85 -4.66 -0.56 11.16
C ILE A 85 -5.76 0.50 11.03
N ASP A 86 -6.38 0.90 12.14
CA ASP A 86 -7.39 1.97 12.14
C ASP A 86 -6.83 3.29 11.63
N LEU A 87 -5.62 3.64 12.03
CA LEU A 87 -4.95 4.84 11.52
C LEU A 87 -4.76 4.78 10.01
N LEU A 88 -4.29 3.66 9.49
CA LEU A 88 -4.07 3.48 8.06
C LEU A 88 -5.36 3.57 7.27
N SER A 89 -6.44 2.94 7.77
CA SER A 89 -7.74 2.97 7.07
C SER A 89 -8.41 4.33 7.09
N SER A 90 -8.07 5.18 8.06
CA SER A 90 -8.65 6.51 8.19
C SER A 90 -7.81 7.62 7.57
N ASN A 91 -6.55 7.35 7.25
CA ASN A 91 -5.64 8.35 6.67
C ASN A 91 -4.74 7.72 5.61
N GLY A 92 -5.16 7.85 4.35
CA GLY A 92 -4.43 7.29 3.22
C GLY A 92 -3.03 7.85 3.03
N ASN A 93 -2.73 9.04 3.57
CA ASN A 93 -1.37 9.60 3.53
C ASN A 93 -0.37 8.77 4.33
N LEU A 94 -0.86 8.02 5.31
CA LEU A 94 -0.01 7.16 6.14
C LEU A 94 0.32 5.83 5.49
N VAL A 95 -0.40 5.46 4.43
CA VAL A 95 -0.24 4.15 3.78
C VAL A 95 0.93 4.17 2.80
N LYS A 96 1.78 3.14 2.87
CA LYS A 96 2.85 2.91 1.91
C LYS A 96 2.25 2.72 0.51
N ARG A 97 2.77 3.46 -0.47
CA ARG A 97 2.23 3.45 -1.84
C ARG A 97 3.31 3.16 -2.87
N PRO A 98 2.94 2.53 -3.98
CA PRO A 98 1.61 1.99 -4.25
C PRO A 98 1.26 0.83 -3.33
N PHE A 99 -0.03 0.68 -3.03
CA PHE A 99 -0.56 -0.43 -2.24
C PHE A 99 -1.39 -1.28 -3.20
N VAL A 100 -0.97 -2.51 -3.44
CA VAL A 100 -1.46 -3.30 -4.57
C VAL A 100 -2.05 -4.62 -4.10
N ILE A 101 -3.25 -4.92 -4.57
CA ILE A 101 -3.97 -6.14 -4.24
C ILE A 101 -4.46 -6.81 -5.52
N LYS A 102 -4.23 -8.13 -5.60
CA LYS A 102 -4.81 -9.01 -6.62
C LYS A 102 -5.29 -10.29 -5.94
N GLY A 103 -6.60 -10.37 -5.67
CA GLY A 103 -7.15 -11.49 -4.91
C GLY A 103 -6.55 -11.57 -3.51
N THR A 104 -5.84 -12.67 -3.22
CA THR A 104 -5.16 -12.87 -1.93
C THR A 104 -3.68 -12.45 -1.95
N LYS A 105 -3.19 -11.99 -3.10
CA LYS A 105 -1.82 -11.52 -3.25
C LYS A 105 -1.77 -10.00 -3.08
N GLY A 106 -0.63 -9.51 -2.63
CA GLY A 106 -0.45 -8.07 -2.46
C GLY A 106 1.00 -7.69 -2.26
N VAL A 107 1.27 -6.40 -2.47
CA VAL A 107 2.59 -5.83 -2.28
C VAL A 107 2.44 -4.33 -1.97
N VAL A 108 3.36 -3.78 -1.20
CA VAL A 108 3.46 -2.34 -0.99
C VAL A 108 4.79 -1.84 -1.55
N GLY A 109 4.78 -0.63 -2.10
CA GLY A 109 5.94 -0.07 -2.78
C GLY A 109 6.15 -0.68 -4.15
N PHE A 110 7.13 -0.16 -4.88
CA PHE A 110 7.44 -0.64 -6.22
C PHE A 110 8.87 -1.16 -6.28
N ASN A 111 9.01 -2.44 -6.59
CA ASN A 111 10.27 -3.09 -6.93
C ASN A 111 10.00 -3.98 -8.13
N GLU A 112 10.69 -3.70 -9.22
CA GLU A 112 10.43 -4.34 -10.50
C GLU A 112 10.58 -5.86 -10.45
N SER A 113 11.62 -6.35 -9.78
CA SER A 113 11.86 -7.81 -9.70
C SER A 113 10.78 -8.51 -8.87
N VAL A 114 10.32 -7.89 -7.78
CA VAL A 114 9.23 -8.42 -6.96
C VAL A 114 7.93 -8.44 -7.77
N TRP A 115 7.63 -7.35 -8.46
CA TRP A 115 6.41 -7.24 -9.27
C TRP A 115 6.40 -8.21 -10.43
N LYS A 116 7.55 -8.44 -11.05
CA LYS A 116 7.68 -9.44 -12.12
C LYS A 116 7.28 -10.83 -11.62
N ASN A 117 7.72 -11.21 -10.43
CA ASN A 117 7.38 -12.50 -9.85
C ASN A 117 5.91 -12.62 -9.44
N LEU A 118 5.27 -11.50 -9.07
CA LEU A 118 3.88 -11.51 -8.62
C LEU A 118 2.87 -11.40 -9.76
N PHE A 119 3.19 -10.65 -10.83
CA PHE A 119 2.20 -10.26 -11.84
C PHE A 119 2.54 -10.73 -13.26
N LEU A 120 3.71 -11.24 -13.47
CA LEU A 120 4.14 -11.81 -14.75
C LEU A 120 4.56 -13.26 -14.55
#